data_b5d0b9dbc0229e56d4a1b7a5c892c8f7
#
_entry.id   b5d0b9dbc0229e56d4a1b7a5c892c8f7
#
_cell.length_a   1.000
_cell.length_b   1.000
_cell.length_c   1.000
_cell.angle_alpha   90.00
_cell.angle_beta   90.00
_cell.angle_gamma   90.00
#
_symmetry.space_group_name_H-M   'P 1'
#
loop_
_entity.id
_entity.type
_entity.pdbx_description
1 polymer ?
#
loop_
_entity_poly.entity_id
_entity_poly.type
_entity_poly.pdbx_seq_one_letter_code
_entity_poly.pdbx_strand_id
1 'polypeptide(L)'
;MNFAGLILPIITLAAVFSALIRRTDVYGTFLDGVENGMKTVISIFPPLLGILTAAAMLRESGVLAQITAFLAPAARLLHIPDGALILALMRPVSGGGSLGILSDIINTYGADSITALTAAVMMGSTETTLYTMCVYFRNTSVKNTRRILAAALFADLVCAAASGIVCAVRFGQ
;
A
#
# COMPACT_ATOMS: atom_id res chain seq x y z
N MET A 1 -20.26 -12.57 15.98
CA MET A 1 -20.60 -11.92 14.68
C MET A 1 -19.54 -10.87 14.42
N ASN A 2 -18.78 -11.00 13.33
CA ASN A 2 -17.75 -10.00 12.99
C ASN A 2 -18.46 -8.77 12.40
N PHE A 3 -18.59 -7.71 13.18
CA PHE A 3 -19.19 -6.45 12.74
C PHE A 3 -18.53 -5.89 11.47
N ALA A 4 -17.22 -6.11 11.32
CA ALA A 4 -16.49 -5.71 10.11
C ALA A 4 -17.04 -6.35 8.82
N GLY A 5 -17.52 -7.61 8.88
CA GLY A 5 -18.11 -8.30 7.72
C GLY A 5 -19.49 -7.77 7.30
N LEU A 6 -20.16 -7.00 8.16
CA LEU A 6 -21.47 -6.42 7.85
C LEU A 6 -21.39 -5.03 7.19
N ILE A 7 -20.24 -4.36 7.25
CA ILE A 7 -20.08 -2.99 6.74
C ILE A 7 -20.38 -2.92 5.24
N LEU A 8 -19.80 -3.81 4.45
CA LEU A 8 -19.97 -3.83 2.99
C LEU A 8 -21.43 -4.12 2.58
N PRO A 9 -22.09 -5.18 3.09
CA PRO A 9 -23.51 -5.41 2.85
C PRO A 9 -24.41 -4.23 3.26
N ILE A 10 -24.15 -3.60 4.41
CA ILE A 10 -24.94 -2.46 4.88
C ILE A 10 -24.79 -1.27 3.93
N ILE A 11 -23.58 -0.93 3.49
CA ILE A 11 -23.37 0.16 2.52
C ILE A 11 -24.08 -0.14 1.20
N THR A 12 -23.97 -1.37 0.70
CA THR A 12 -24.64 -1.79 -0.55
C THR A 12 -26.16 -1.68 -0.43
N LEU A 13 -26.73 -2.20 0.65
CA LEU A 13 -28.17 -2.11 0.91
C LEU A 13 -28.63 -0.66 1.06
N ALA A 14 -27.89 0.18 1.77
CA ALA A 14 -28.20 1.60 1.94
C ALA A 14 -28.19 2.34 0.60
N ALA A 15 -27.24 2.04 -0.29
CA ALA A 15 -27.18 2.61 -1.64
C ALA A 15 -28.39 2.21 -2.47
N VAL A 16 -28.74 0.92 -2.51
CA VAL A 16 -29.91 0.40 -3.24
C VAL A 16 -31.21 0.99 -2.68
N PHE A 17 -31.36 1.02 -1.35
CA PHE A 17 -32.55 1.57 -0.71
C PHE A 17 -32.71 3.07 -0.99
N SER A 18 -31.61 3.84 -0.94
CA SER A 18 -31.60 5.26 -1.32
C SER A 18 -32.03 5.47 -2.77
N ALA A 19 -31.56 4.64 -3.69
CA ALA A 19 -31.94 4.70 -5.10
C ALA A 19 -33.41 4.38 -5.33
N LEU A 20 -33.98 3.39 -4.60
CA LEU A 20 -35.41 3.06 -4.64
C LEU A 20 -36.27 4.20 -4.14
N ILE A 21 -35.90 4.84 -3.02
CA ILE A 21 -36.66 6.02 -2.48
C ILE A 21 -36.63 7.15 -3.52
N ARG A 22 -35.50 7.36 -4.19
CA ARG A 22 -35.35 8.40 -5.22
C ARG A 22 -35.99 8.03 -6.55
N ARG A 23 -36.58 6.83 -6.67
CA ARG A 23 -37.14 6.27 -7.91
C ARG A 23 -36.14 6.28 -9.07
N THR A 24 -34.89 6.05 -8.77
CA THR A 24 -33.81 5.94 -9.77
C THR A 24 -33.85 4.54 -10.37
N ASP A 25 -33.56 4.39 -11.65
CA ASP A 25 -33.33 3.07 -12.26
C ASP A 25 -32.02 2.48 -11.70
N VAL A 26 -32.19 1.61 -10.71
CA VAL A 26 -31.08 0.98 -9.97
C VAL A 26 -30.20 0.17 -10.92
N TYR A 27 -30.82 -0.60 -11.83
CA TYR A 27 -30.10 -1.50 -12.72
C TYR A 27 -29.38 -0.71 -13.83
N GLY A 28 -30.03 0.27 -14.45
CA GLY A 28 -29.39 1.14 -15.46
C GLY A 28 -28.21 1.91 -14.85
N THR A 29 -28.40 2.51 -13.68
CA THR A 29 -27.32 3.24 -12.99
C THR A 29 -26.15 2.31 -12.62
N PHE A 30 -26.43 1.06 -12.24
CA PHE A 30 -25.39 0.06 -11.97
C PHE A 30 -24.60 -0.26 -13.25
N LEU A 31 -25.27 -0.47 -14.39
CA LEU A 31 -24.62 -0.76 -15.66
C LEU A 31 -23.75 0.42 -16.14
N ASP A 32 -24.23 1.65 -16.00
CA ASP A 32 -23.44 2.85 -16.29
C ASP A 32 -22.19 2.92 -15.40
N GLY A 33 -22.32 2.57 -14.11
CA GLY A 33 -21.23 2.47 -13.17
C GLY A 33 -20.20 1.42 -13.59
N VAL A 34 -20.65 0.24 -14.03
CA VAL A 34 -19.78 -0.84 -14.53
C VAL A 34 -19.03 -0.39 -15.78
N GLU A 35 -19.71 0.21 -16.75
CA GLU A 35 -19.07 0.71 -17.98
C GLU A 35 -17.98 1.76 -17.68
N ASN A 36 -18.28 2.73 -16.83
CA ASN A 36 -17.33 3.75 -16.40
C ASN A 36 -16.15 3.14 -15.59
N GLY A 37 -16.43 2.17 -14.74
CA GLY A 37 -15.41 1.42 -14.02
C GLY A 37 -14.48 0.66 -14.94
N MET A 38 -15.01 -0.03 -15.95
CA MET A 38 -14.21 -0.73 -16.97
C MET A 38 -13.31 0.22 -17.77
N LYS A 39 -13.83 1.36 -18.21
CA LYS A 39 -13.02 2.40 -18.89
C LYS A 39 -11.86 2.86 -18.01
N THR A 40 -12.12 3.05 -16.72
CA THR A 40 -11.10 3.43 -15.74
C THR A 40 -10.04 2.34 -15.62
N VAL A 41 -10.42 1.08 -15.42
CA VAL A 41 -9.48 -0.06 -15.31
C VAL A 41 -8.60 -0.16 -16.56
N ILE A 42 -9.17 -0.11 -17.75
CA ILE A 42 -8.42 -0.16 -18.99
C ILE A 42 -7.41 1.00 -19.09
N SER A 43 -7.80 2.20 -18.65
CA SER A 43 -6.94 3.38 -18.72
C SER A 43 -5.74 3.32 -17.77
N ILE A 44 -5.90 2.72 -16.59
CA ILE A 44 -4.82 2.60 -15.58
C ILE A 44 -3.98 1.34 -15.76
N PHE A 45 -4.46 0.35 -16.51
CA PHE A 45 -3.76 -0.93 -16.69
C PHE A 45 -2.33 -0.79 -17.27
N PRO A 46 -2.07 -0.01 -18.35
CA PRO A 46 -0.73 0.11 -18.91
C PRO A 46 0.30 0.70 -17.93
N PRO A 47 0.05 1.83 -17.22
CA PRO A 47 0.99 2.33 -16.23
C PRO A 47 1.18 1.38 -15.05
N LEU A 48 0.12 0.66 -14.62
CA LEU A 48 0.25 -0.36 -13.57
C LEU A 48 1.14 -1.51 -14.00
N LEU A 49 0.98 -2.00 -15.23
CA LEU A 49 1.83 -3.07 -15.76
C LEU A 49 3.30 -2.64 -15.77
N GLY A 50 3.58 -1.40 -16.17
CA GLY A 50 4.94 -0.84 -16.12
C GLY A 50 5.54 -0.82 -14.72
N ILE A 51 4.78 -0.35 -13.73
CA ILE A 51 5.23 -0.31 -12.32
C ILE A 51 5.43 -1.72 -11.76
N LEU A 52 4.49 -2.65 -12.01
CA LEU A 52 4.60 -4.02 -11.54
C LEU A 52 5.81 -4.75 -12.16
N THR A 53 6.07 -4.52 -13.45
CA THR A 53 7.25 -5.07 -14.12
C THR A 53 8.54 -4.49 -13.54
N ALA A 54 8.62 -3.18 -13.35
CA ALA A 54 9.78 -2.53 -12.73
C ALA A 54 10.02 -3.03 -11.29
N ALA A 55 8.94 -3.21 -10.51
CA ALA A 55 9.02 -3.75 -9.16
C ALA A 55 9.55 -5.20 -9.14
N ALA A 56 9.09 -6.04 -10.07
CA ALA A 56 9.58 -7.42 -10.22
C ALA A 56 11.06 -7.43 -10.60
N MET A 57 11.47 -6.63 -11.58
CA MET A 57 12.87 -6.49 -11.97
C MET A 57 13.76 -6.00 -10.83
N LEU A 58 13.30 -5.02 -10.04
CA LEU A 58 14.03 -4.51 -8.88
C LEU A 58 14.25 -5.60 -7.83
N ARG A 59 13.24 -6.44 -7.60
CA ARG A 59 13.32 -7.54 -6.64
C ARG A 59 14.29 -8.64 -7.10
N GLU A 60 14.21 -9.05 -8.37
CA GLU A 60 15.02 -10.13 -8.92
C GLU A 60 16.47 -9.71 -9.21
N SER A 61 16.75 -8.42 -9.42
CA SER A 61 18.08 -7.92 -9.74
C SER A 61 19.09 -7.96 -8.59
N GLY A 62 18.65 -8.19 -7.34
CA GLY A 62 19.49 -8.09 -6.15
C GLY A 62 19.87 -6.65 -5.75
N VAL A 63 19.52 -5.65 -6.54
CA VAL A 63 19.79 -4.22 -6.24
C VAL A 63 19.12 -3.80 -4.94
N LEU A 64 17.93 -4.34 -4.66
CA LEU A 64 17.20 -4.04 -3.42
C LEU A 64 18.01 -4.46 -2.18
N ALA A 65 18.68 -5.61 -2.22
CA ALA A 65 19.55 -6.07 -1.13
C ALA A 65 20.77 -5.14 -0.94
N GLN A 66 21.36 -4.65 -2.03
CA GLN A 66 22.49 -3.70 -1.96
C GLN A 66 22.06 -2.35 -1.37
N ILE A 67 20.91 -1.82 -1.80
CA ILE A 67 20.34 -0.58 -1.24
C ILE A 67 20.03 -0.77 0.25
N THR A 68 19.45 -1.89 0.63
CA THR A 68 19.16 -2.23 2.03
C THR A 68 20.46 -2.25 2.86
N ALA A 69 21.51 -2.91 2.40
CA ALA A 69 22.79 -2.95 3.09
C ALA A 69 23.41 -1.55 3.26
N PHE A 70 23.31 -0.70 2.23
CA PHE A 70 23.81 0.68 2.28
C PHE A 70 23.03 1.55 3.25
N LEU A 71 21.70 1.39 3.33
CA LEU A 71 20.83 2.17 4.20
C LEU A 71 20.71 1.62 5.63
N ALA A 72 21.16 0.40 5.90
CA ALA A 72 21.05 -0.23 7.22
C ALA A 72 21.58 0.63 8.38
N PRO A 73 22.75 1.34 8.28
CA PRO A 73 23.22 2.18 9.36
C PRO A 73 22.27 3.33 9.70
N ALA A 74 21.68 3.97 8.68
CA ALA A 74 20.70 5.05 8.87
C ALA A 74 19.36 4.51 9.40
N ALA A 75 18.94 3.33 8.94
CA ALA A 75 17.72 2.69 9.38
C ALA A 75 17.76 2.32 10.88
N ARG A 76 18.91 1.89 11.37
CA ARG A 76 19.13 1.60 12.81
C ARG A 76 18.97 2.84 13.69
N LEU A 77 19.36 4.02 13.22
CA LEU A 77 19.12 5.28 13.92
C LEU A 77 17.62 5.61 14.04
N LEU A 78 16.82 5.12 13.10
CA LEU A 78 15.37 5.25 13.08
C LEU A 78 14.65 4.06 13.75
N HIS A 79 15.38 3.19 14.44
CA HIS A 79 14.87 1.97 15.09
C HIS A 79 14.16 1.01 14.13
N ILE A 80 14.50 1.06 12.83
CA ILE A 80 13.97 0.11 11.83
C ILE A 80 14.89 -1.12 11.83
N PRO A 81 14.39 -2.32 12.18
CA PRO A 81 15.16 -3.55 12.12
C PRO A 81 15.65 -3.83 10.69
N ASP A 82 16.87 -4.35 10.53
CA ASP A 82 17.48 -4.62 9.22
C ASP A 82 16.56 -5.49 8.33
N GLY A 83 15.91 -6.50 8.91
CA GLY A 83 14.96 -7.35 8.21
C GLY A 83 13.68 -6.65 7.74
N ALA A 84 13.25 -5.56 8.42
CA ALA A 84 12.07 -4.79 8.01
C ALA A 84 12.40 -3.69 6.99
N LEU A 85 13.66 -3.32 6.82
CA LEU A 85 14.07 -2.25 5.90
C LEU A 85 13.75 -2.56 4.44
N ILE A 86 13.89 -3.82 4.04
CA ILE A 86 13.55 -4.25 2.66
C ILE A 86 12.06 -4.02 2.37
N LEU A 87 11.19 -4.24 3.37
CA LEU A 87 9.77 -3.95 3.26
C LEU A 87 9.51 -2.44 3.13
N ALA A 88 10.19 -1.61 3.92
CA ALA A 88 10.08 -0.15 3.84
C ALA A 88 10.40 0.38 2.45
N LEU A 89 11.42 -0.17 1.78
CA LEU A 89 11.81 0.21 0.43
C LEU A 89 10.83 -0.29 -0.64
N MET A 90 10.28 -1.48 -0.44
CA MET A 90 9.38 -2.10 -1.41
C MET A 90 7.94 -1.58 -1.31
N ARG A 91 7.53 -1.13 -0.14
CA ARG A 91 6.14 -0.72 0.15
C ARG A 91 5.62 0.40 -0.76
N PRO A 92 6.34 1.48 -1.03
CA PRO A 92 5.91 2.50 -1.98
C PRO A 92 5.76 2.01 -3.42
N VAL A 93 6.44 0.91 -3.77
CA VAL A 93 6.53 0.40 -5.14
C VAL A 93 5.47 -0.67 -5.42
N SER A 94 5.33 -1.66 -4.52
CA SER A 94 4.48 -2.83 -4.74
C SER A 94 3.84 -3.35 -3.45
N GLY A 95 2.52 -3.23 -3.35
CA GLY A 95 1.76 -3.78 -2.22
C GLY A 95 1.82 -5.31 -2.14
N GLY A 96 1.64 -6.00 -3.26
CA GLY A 96 1.73 -7.47 -3.32
C GLY A 96 3.15 -7.98 -3.04
N GLY A 97 4.17 -7.30 -3.59
CA GLY A 97 5.57 -7.59 -3.28
C GLY A 97 5.89 -7.41 -1.79
N SER A 98 5.38 -6.34 -1.19
CA SER A 98 5.55 -6.08 0.25
C SER A 98 4.85 -7.12 1.12
N LEU A 99 3.67 -7.61 0.71
CA LEU A 99 2.97 -8.67 1.42
C LEU A 99 3.78 -9.99 1.38
N GLY A 100 4.38 -10.32 0.24
CA GLY A 100 5.30 -11.46 0.13
C GLY A 100 6.50 -11.31 1.07
N ILE A 101 7.16 -10.14 1.08
CA ILE A 101 8.27 -9.83 1.99
C ILE A 101 7.83 -9.92 3.46
N LEU A 102 6.64 -9.42 3.82
CA LEU A 102 6.10 -9.56 5.17
C LEU A 102 5.93 -11.03 5.56
N SER A 103 5.40 -11.85 4.66
CA SER A 103 5.27 -13.29 4.89
C SER A 103 6.63 -13.96 5.13
N ASP A 104 7.64 -13.61 4.33
CA ASP A 104 9.00 -14.12 4.49
C ASP A 104 9.63 -13.69 5.81
N ILE A 105 9.41 -12.43 6.24
CA ILE A 105 9.86 -11.91 7.54
C ILE A 105 9.21 -12.70 8.68
N ILE A 106 7.90 -12.92 8.63
CA ILE A 106 7.17 -13.69 9.66
C ILE A 106 7.70 -15.12 9.72
N ASN A 107 7.93 -15.76 8.60
CA ASN A 107 8.45 -17.13 8.54
C ASN A 107 9.90 -17.23 9.04
N THR A 108 10.71 -16.19 8.81
CA THR A 108 12.14 -16.20 9.15
C THR A 108 12.39 -15.81 10.61
N TYR A 109 11.71 -14.79 11.11
CA TYR A 109 11.96 -14.20 12.43
C TYR A 109 10.91 -14.57 13.47
N GLY A 110 9.78 -15.17 13.05
CA GLY A 110 8.62 -15.42 13.90
C GLY A 110 7.66 -14.23 13.96
N ALA A 111 6.37 -14.52 14.12
CA ALA A 111 5.30 -13.51 14.12
C ALA A 111 5.42 -12.47 15.26
N ASP A 112 5.92 -12.89 16.41
CA ASP A 112 6.05 -12.06 17.63
C ASP A 112 7.40 -11.34 17.72
N SER A 113 8.27 -11.50 16.71
CA SER A 113 9.56 -10.79 16.68
C SER A 113 9.36 -9.29 16.45
N ILE A 114 10.23 -8.46 17.03
CA ILE A 114 10.24 -7.00 16.78
C ILE A 114 10.29 -6.70 15.28
N THR A 115 11.05 -7.48 14.52
CA THR A 115 11.17 -7.32 13.06
C THR A 115 9.83 -7.54 12.36
N ALA A 116 9.13 -8.63 12.70
CA ALA A 116 7.82 -8.94 12.10
C ALA A 116 6.74 -7.94 12.54
N LEU A 117 6.72 -7.57 13.82
CA LEU A 117 5.79 -6.56 14.35
C LEU A 117 6.02 -5.20 13.69
N THR A 118 7.28 -4.75 13.56
CA THR A 118 7.60 -3.49 12.86
C THR A 118 7.16 -3.54 11.40
N ALA A 119 7.44 -4.64 10.70
CA ALA A 119 7.03 -4.83 9.32
C ALA A 119 5.50 -4.84 9.16
N ALA A 120 4.78 -5.50 10.08
CA ALA A 120 3.32 -5.55 10.06
C ALA A 120 2.68 -4.18 10.34
N VAL A 121 3.18 -3.43 11.33
CA VAL A 121 2.73 -2.06 11.62
C VAL A 121 3.00 -1.15 10.42
N MET A 122 4.18 -1.23 9.83
CA MET A 122 4.56 -0.47 8.63
C MET A 122 3.63 -0.81 7.45
N MET A 123 3.34 -2.10 7.23
CA MET A 123 2.43 -2.55 6.18
C MET A 123 1.00 -2.02 6.36
N GLY A 124 0.52 -1.92 7.61
CA GLY A 124 -0.81 -1.44 7.94
C GLY A 124 -0.94 0.08 7.96
N SER A 125 0.16 0.83 8.13
CA SER A 125 0.15 2.30 8.27
C SER A 125 0.57 3.06 7.00
N THR A 126 0.98 2.36 5.95
CA THR A 126 1.42 2.95 4.67
C THR A 126 0.60 2.41 3.50
N GLU A 127 0.66 3.10 2.37
CA GLU A 127 0.04 2.69 1.11
C GLU A 127 1.09 2.50 0.00
N THR A 128 0.68 1.92 -1.12
CA THR A 128 1.53 1.74 -2.30
C THR A 128 1.56 3.05 -3.08
N THR A 129 2.47 3.95 -2.71
CA THR A 129 2.54 5.33 -3.20
C THR A 129 2.52 5.44 -4.71
N LEU A 130 3.36 4.67 -5.43
CA LEU A 130 3.41 4.73 -6.90
C LEU A 130 2.12 4.24 -7.55
N TYR A 131 1.51 3.18 -7.02
CA TYR A 131 0.22 2.69 -7.48
C TYR A 131 -0.88 3.75 -7.29
N THR A 132 -0.97 4.29 -6.07
CA THR A 132 -1.95 5.32 -5.70
C THR A 132 -1.81 6.55 -6.59
N MET A 133 -0.58 7.01 -6.84
CA MET A 133 -0.30 8.11 -7.75
C MET A 133 -0.79 7.82 -9.18
N CYS A 134 -0.57 6.63 -9.70
CA CYS A 134 -1.04 6.26 -11.03
C CYS A 134 -2.56 6.23 -11.12
N VAL A 135 -3.24 5.69 -10.12
CA VAL A 135 -4.70 5.59 -10.12
C VAL A 135 -5.35 6.98 -10.01
N TYR A 136 -4.92 7.79 -9.04
CA TYR A 136 -5.57 9.06 -8.75
C TYR A 136 -5.19 10.19 -9.70
N PHE A 137 -3.95 10.24 -10.19
CA PHE A 137 -3.51 11.37 -11.02
C PHE A 137 -3.63 11.13 -12.53
N ARG A 138 -3.94 9.90 -12.96
CA ARG A 138 -4.12 9.59 -14.38
C ARG A 138 -5.14 10.48 -15.08
N ASN A 139 -6.29 10.70 -14.45
CA ASN A 139 -7.43 11.40 -15.03
C ASN A 139 -7.63 12.80 -14.43
N THR A 140 -6.61 13.37 -13.77
CA THR A 140 -6.67 14.71 -13.21
C THR A 140 -5.93 15.71 -14.07
N SER A 141 -6.32 16.99 -13.99
CA SER A 141 -5.62 18.10 -14.62
C SER A 141 -4.32 18.53 -13.91
N VAL A 142 -3.95 17.84 -12.83
CA VAL A 142 -2.74 18.13 -12.06
C VAL A 142 -1.50 17.76 -12.85
N LYS A 143 -0.78 18.77 -13.36
CA LYS A 143 0.41 18.57 -14.20
C LYS A 143 1.71 18.35 -13.40
N ASN A 144 1.80 18.86 -12.17
CA ASN A 144 3.03 18.79 -11.36
C ASN A 144 2.88 17.81 -10.19
N THR A 145 3.02 16.53 -10.49
CA THR A 145 2.95 15.46 -9.50
C THR A 145 4.25 15.28 -8.72
N ARG A 146 5.36 15.92 -9.12
CA ARG A 146 6.67 15.77 -8.45
C ARG A 146 6.65 16.10 -6.97
N ARG A 147 6.04 17.24 -6.60
CA ARG A 147 5.95 17.67 -5.20
C ARG A 147 5.09 16.72 -4.37
N ILE A 148 4.01 16.23 -4.98
CA ILE A 148 3.09 15.28 -4.34
C ILE A 148 3.80 13.95 -4.11
N LEU A 149 4.52 13.44 -5.10
CA LEU A 149 5.31 12.23 -4.96
C LEU A 149 6.38 12.37 -3.88
N ALA A 150 7.12 13.49 -3.87
CA ALA A 150 8.13 13.73 -2.84
C ALA A 150 7.53 13.79 -1.43
N ALA A 151 6.38 14.45 -1.27
CA ALA A 151 5.67 14.51 0.01
C ALA A 151 5.15 13.13 0.45
N ALA A 152 4.62 12.34 -0.49
CA ALA A 152 4.12 10.99 -0.20
C ALA A 152 5.26 10.05 0.20
N LEU A 153 6.39 10.05 -0.52
CA LEU A 153 7.57 9.25 -0.15
C LEU A 153 8.18 9.70 1.19
N PHE A 154 8.14 11.00 1.50
CA PHE A 154 8.54 11.51 2.81
C PHE A 154 7.59 11.02 3.91
N ALA A 155 6.29 10.99 3.66
CA ALA A 155 5.31 10.43 4.60
C ALA A 155 5.54 8.92 4.82
N ASP A 156 5.85 8.15 3.77
CA ASP A 156 6.21 6.73 3.89
C ASP A 156 7.45 6.54 4.78
N LEU A 157 8.48 7.39 4.60
CA LEU A 157 9.68 7.35 5.44
C LEU A 157 9.36 7.66 6.91
N VAL A 158 8.53 8.67 7.17
CA VAL A 158 8.09 9.02 8.53
C VAL A 158 7.29 7.88 9.15
N CYS A 159 6.38 7.26 8.40
CA CYS A 159 5.62 6.11 8.86
C CYS A 159 6.52 4.89 9.16
N ALA A 160 7.54 4.64 8.32
CA ALA A 160 8.51 3.58 8.55
C ALA A 160 9.30 3.81 9.84
N ALA A 161 9.80 5.02 10.05
CA ALA A 161 10.51 5.41 11.28
C ALA A 161 9.60 5.32 12.53
N ALA A 162 8.37 5.86 12.43
CA ALA A 162 7.40 5.80 13.51
C ALA A 162 7.04 4.35 13.88
N SER A 163 6.88 3.46 12.89
CA SER A 163 6.63 2.05 13.11
C SER A 163 7.78 1.38 13.87
N GLY A 164 9.03 1.69 13.51
CA GLY A 164 10.22 1.19 14.22
C GLY A 164 10.27 1.67 15.67
N ILE A 165 10.10 2.98 15.88
CA ILE A 165 10.12 3.60 17.23
C ILE A 165 8.99 3.03 18.11
N VAL A 166 7.75 2.99 17.60
CA VAL A 166 6.60 2.49 18.37
C VAL A 166 6.80 1.01 18.76
N CYS A 167 7.27 0.18 17.81
CA CYS A 167 7.52 -1.21 18.11
C CYS A 167 8.69 -1.39 19.09
N ALA A 168 9.77 -0.62 18.96
CA ALA A 168 10.88 -0.65 19.91
C ALA A 168 10.45 -0.25 21.33
N VAL A 169 9.63 0.78 21.47
CA VAL A 169 9.13 1.25 22.78
C VAL A 169 8.10 0.29 23.36
N ARG A 170 7.22 -0.30 22.55
CA ARG A 170 6.09 -1.12 23.05
C ARG A 170 6.48 -2.58 23.28
N PHE A 171 7.38 -3.12 22.47
CA PHE A 171 7.72 -4.55 22.45
C PHE A 171 9.22 -4.82 22.63
N GLY A 172 10.06 -3.79 22.70
CA GLY A 172 11.53 -3.90 22.83
C GLY A 172 12.02 -4.13 24.27
N GLN A 173 11.36 -5.05 25.01
CA GLN A 173 11.84 -5.51 26.32
C GLN A 173 12.76 -6.72 26.18
#